data_551b5a88e0a7d05b4009d7fa112f5039
#
_entry.id   551b5a88e0a7d05b4009d7fa112f5039
#
_cell.length_a   1.000
_cell.length_b   1.000
_cell.length_c   1.000
_cell.angle_alpha   90.00
_cell.angle_beta   90.00
_cell.angle_gamma   90.00
#
_symmetry.space_group_name_H-M   'P 1'
#
loop_
_entity.id
_entity.type
_entity.pdbx_description
1 polymer ?
#
loop_
_entity_poly.entity_id
_entity_poly.type
_entity_poly.pdbx_seq_one_letter_code
_entity_poly.pdbx_strand_id
1 'polypeptide(L)'
;MDTAVNMGSGAMIRVLIADDQALVRGAFKALIEAVPGMTVVGAAADGAEAVELCAGHDPDVVLMDVRMPRMDGIEATRRLLARDHDATAPRVLILTTFDLDEYVFTALRAGASGFLLKDTPPDDLLTAIRVIAAGEALLAPSVTRRLIAEFAARPEPASSPRRSLAGVTDREREVLALIGRGLSNGEIALHLHLAQATVKTHVGRLLAKLYARDRAQLVIAAYESGLLNDQGPASSSLGVFA
;
A
#
# COMPACT_ATOMS: atom_id res chain seq x y z
N MET A 1 15.22 -39.95 18.62
CA MET A 1 15.97 -38.97 17.78
C MET A 1 14.99 -37.95 17.32
N ASP A 2 14.80 -36.91 18.14
CA ASP A 2 13.90 -35.80 17.86
C ASP A 2 14.57 -34.82 16.88
N THR A 3 14.01 -34.73 15.70
CA THR A 3 14.39 -33.69 14.75
C THR A 3 13.57 -32.43 15.09
N ALA A 4 14.06 -31.64 16.03
CA ALA A 4 13.52 -30.33 16.28
C ALA A 4 13.75 -29.48 15.00
N VAL A 5 12.66 -29.27 14.24
CA VAL A 5 12.62 -28.28 13.15
C VAL A 5 12.84 -26.92 13.80
N ASN A 6 14.00 -26.34 13.54
CA ASN A 6 14.35 -24.97 13.90
C ASN A 6 13.39 -24.00 13.17
N MET A 7 12.24 -23.69 13.80
CA MET A 7 11.35 -22.62 13.35
C MET A 7 12.07 -21.30 13.65
N GLY A 8 12.61 -20.71 12.60
CA GLY A 8 13.26 -19.40 12.64
C GLY A 8 12.41 -18.41 13.44
N SER A 9 13.08 -17.68 14.35
CA SER A 9 12.53 -16.57 15.14
C SER A 9 12.11 -15.41 14.20
N GLY A 10 11.01 -15.58 13.52
CA GLY A 10 10.33 -14.46 12.85
C GLY A 10 9.73 -13.56 13.93
N ALA A 11 10.01 -12.27 13.87
CA ALA A 11 9.40 -11.29 14.76
C ALA A 11 7.86 -11.42 14.70
N MET A 12 7.20 -11.34 15.86
CA MET A 12 5.74 -11.41 15.99
C MET A 12 5.12 -10.15 15.35
N ILE A 13 4.26 -10.30 14.35
CA ILE A 13 3.54 -9.17 13.73
C ILE A 13 2.47 -8.68 14.70
N ARG A 14 2.55 -7.42 15.08
CA ARG A 14 1.67 -6.73 16.01
C ARG A 14 0.58 -6.00 15.23
N VAL A 15 -0.67 -6.44 15.37
CA VAL A 15 -1.80 -5.92 14.60
C VAL A 15 -2.74 -5.14 15.51
N LEU A 16 -3.11 -3.93 15.10
CA LEU A 16 -4.21 -3.16 15.70
C LEU A 16 -5.41 -3.21 14.75
N ILE A 17 -6.61 -3.36 15.32
CA ILE A 17 -7.87 -3.43 14.54
C ILE A 17 -8.70 -2.20 14.88
N ALA A 18 -9.12 -1.43 13.87
CA ALA A 18 -10.03 -0.29 14.00
C ALA A 18 -11.25 -0.47 13.12
N ASP A 19 -12.41 -0.67 13.73
CA ASP A 19 -13.70 -0.91 13.06
C ASP A 19 -14.84 -0.52 14.04
N ASP A 20 -15.90 0.11 13.59
CA ASP A 20 -17.01 0.50 14.48
C ASP A 20 -17.88 -0.69 14.92
N GLN A 21 -17.87 -1.80 14.15
CA GLN A 21 -18.67 -2.98 14.41
C GLN A 21 -17.94 -3.96 15.33
N ALA A 22 -18.44 -4.12 16.56
CA ALA A 22 -17.82 -4.99 17.57
C ALA A 22 -17.70 -6.46 17.11
N LEU A 23 -18.67 -6.95 16.33
CA LEU A 23 -18.64 -8.32 15.79
C LEU A 23 -17.49 -8.51 14.80
N VAL A 24 -17.27 -7.54 13.92
CA VAL A 24 -16.19 -7.54 12.93
C VAL A 24 -14.83 -7.51 13.62
N ARG A 25 -14.65 -6.62 14.61
CA ARG A 25 -13.44 -6.57 15.45
C ARG A 25 -13.15 -7.92 16.12
N GLY A 26 -14.19 -8.56 16.70
CA GLY A 26 -14.08 -9.87 17.34
C GLY A 26 -13.69 -10.98 16.37
N ALA A 27 -14.28 -10.99 15.17
CA ALA A 27 -13.98 -11.97 14.13
C ALA A 27 -12.52 -11.85 13.62
N PHE A 28 -12.07 -10.63 13.30
CA PHE A 28 -10.69 -10.40 12.87
C PHE A 28 -9.68 -10.73 13.99
N LYS A 29 -9.99 -10.38 15.24
CA LYS A 29 -9.15 -10.75 16.37
C LYS A 29 -8.99 -12.27 16.47
N ALA A 30 -10.08 -13.01 16.46
CA ALA A 30 -10.05 -14.48 16.54
C ALA A 30 -9.27 -15.09 15.36
N LEU A 31 -9.44 -14.56 14.15
CA LEU A 31 -8.73 -15.01 12.95
C LEU A 31 -7.23 -14.81 13.06
N ILE A 32 -6.79 -13.63 13.48
CA ILE A 32 -5.38 -13.26 13.56
C ILE A 32 -4.68 -14.04 14.69
N GLU A 33 -5.33 -14.15 15.85
CA GLU A 33 -4.77 -14.87 17.00
C GLU A 33 -4.71 -16.39 16.82
N ALA A 34 -5.49 -16.95 15.86
CA ALA A 34 -5.42 -18.37 15.51
C ALA A 34 -4.15 -18.74 14.72
N VAL A 35 -3.39 -17.75 14.22
CA VAL A 35 -2.23 -18.00 13.35
C VAL A 35 -0.92 -17.69 14.08
N PRO A 36 0.05 -18.63 14.08
CA PRO A 36 1.37 -18.36 14.65
C PRO A 36 2.08 -17.18 13.99
N GLY A 37 2.78 -16.37 14.78
CA GLY A 37 3.56 -15.24 14.31
C GLY A 37 2.78 -13.93 14.16
N MET A 38 1.52 -13.87 14.61
CA MET A 38 0.71 -12.66 14.66
C MET A 38 0.05 -12.49 16.02
N THR A 39 -0.19 -11.27 16.45
CA THR A 39 -0.92 -10.96 17.69
C THR A 39 -1.69 -9.66 17.54
N VAL A 40 -2.88 -9.58 18.15
CA VAL A 40 -3.66 -8.35 18.21
C VAL A 40 -3.27 -7.56 19.46
N VAL A 41 -2.69 -6.39 19.26
CA VAL A 41 -2.21 -5.52 20.33
C VAL A 41 -3.21 -4.46 20.77
N GLY A 42 -4.27 -4.24 19.99
CA GLY A 42 -5.33 -3.29 20.33
C GLY A 42 -6.54 -3.43 19.41
N ALA A 43 -7.71 -2.97 19.89
CA ALA A 43 -8.95 -2.94 19.13
C ALA A 43 -9.68 -1.63 19.42
N ALA A 44 -9.89 -0.81 18.39
CA ALA A 44 -10.50 0.51 18.45
C ALA A 44 -11.89 0.50 17.81
N ALA A 45 -12.82 1.26 18.36
CA ALA A 45 -14.17 1.42 17.81
C ALA A 45 -14.30 2.62 16.86
N ASP A 46 -13.26 3.45 16.75
CA ASP A 46 -13.17 4.57 15.81
C ASP A 46 -11.72 5.02 15.59
N GLY A 47 -11.55 5.99 14.67
CA GLY A 47 -10.24 6.49 14.28
C GLY A 47 -9.50 7.24 15.39
N ALA A 48 -10.19 7.92 16.29
CA ALA A 48 -9.55 8.65 17.39
C ALA A 48 -8.93 7.67 18.39
N GLU A 49 -9.68 6.65 18.79
CA GLU A 49 -9.20 5.57 19.66
C GLU A 49 -8.04 4.79 18.98
N ALA A 50 -8.12 4.57 17.66
CA ALA A 50 -7.04 3.92 16.90
C ALA A 50 -5.73 4.73 16.98
N VAL A 51 -5.78 6.05 16.83
CA VAL A 51 -4.61 6.93 16.94
C VAL A 51 -4.01 6.90 18.35
N GLU A 52 -4.85 6.92 19.38
CA GLU A 52 -4.40 6.83 20.79
C GLU A 52 -3.74 5.48 21.10
N LEU A 53 -4.37 4.38 20.68
CA LEU A 53 -3.83 3.03 20.90
C LEU A 53 -2.53 2.79 20.13
N CYS A 54 -2.37 3.33 18.93
CA CYS A 54 -1.10 3.23 18.19
C CYS A 54 0.05 3.86 18.96
N ALA A 55 -0.16 4.98 19.65
CA ALA A 55 0.88 5.65 20.42
C ALA A 55 1.38 4.84 21.64
N GLY A 56 0.56 3.94 22.15
CA GLY A 56 0.88 3.13 23.33
C GLY A 56 1.30 1.68 23.03
N HIS A 57 0.98 1.18 21.84
CA HIS A 57 1.13 -0.24 21.52
C HIS A 57 2.07 -0.55 20.36
N ASP A 58 2.63 0.45 19.68
CA ASP A 58 3.56 0.28 18.55
C ASP A 58 3.18 -0.90 17.62
N PRO A 59 2.00 -0.87 16.95
CA PRO A 59 1.62 -1.93 16.03
C PRO A 59 2.46 -1.85 14.74
N ASP A 60 2.77 -3.01 14.15
CA ASP A 60 3.39 -3.09 12.82
C ASP A 60 2.36 -2.79 11.72
N VAL A 61 1.12 -3.27 11.92
CA VAL A 61 0.02 -3.14 10.96
C VAL A 61 -1.24 -2.68 11.67
N VAL A 62 -1.95 -1.73 11.06
CA VAL A 62 -3.29 -1.32 11.49
C VAL A 62 -4.29 -1.75 10.41
N LEU A 63 -5.24 -2.61 10.77
CA LEU A 63 -6.44 -2.86 9.98
C LEU A 63 -7.42 -1.74 10.26
N MET A 64 -7.76 -0.92 9.27
CA MET A 64 -8.50 0.31 9.44
C MET A 64 -9.76 0.31 8.58
N ASP A 65 -10.93 0.33 9.21
CA ASP A 65 -12.17 0.60 8.46
C ASP A 65 -12.20 2.06 8.01
N VAL A 66 -12.82 2.28 6.85
CA VAL A 66 -12.99 3.64 6.30
C VAL A 66 -14.05 4.42 7.08
N ARG A 67 -15.22 3.81 7.29
CA ARG A 67 -16.37 4.50 7.88
C ARG A 67 -16.51 4.20 9.36
N MET A 68 -16.09 5.12 10.19
CA MET A 68 -16.24 5.04 11.64
C MET A 68 -16.78 6.35 12.21
N PRO A 69 -17.46 6.32 13.36
CA PRO A 69 -17.96 7.53 14.03
C PRO A 69 -16.79 8.40 14.55
N ARG A 70 -17.07 9.64 14.91
CA ARG A 70 -16.12 10.62 15.48
C ARG A 70 -14.95 10.98 14.55
N MET A 71 -14.17 10.00 14.13
CA MET A 71 -13.05 10.14 13.19
C MET A 71 -13.07 8.95 12.24
N ASP A 72 -13.12 9.24 10.93
CA ASP A 72 -13.05 8.22 9.90
C ASP A 72 -11.63 7.65 9.74
N GLY A 73 -11.51 6.48 9.07
CA GLY A 73 -10.24 5.80 8.92
C GLY A 73 -9.24 6.53 8.03
N ILE A 74 -9.69 7.37 7.11
CA ILE A 74 -8.81 8.15 6.24
C ILE A 74 -8.15 9.28 7.03
N GLU A 75 -8.91 9.99 7.85
CA GLU A 75 -8.37 11.02 8.74
C GLU A 75 -7.47 10.40 9.81
N ALA A 76 -7.86 9.25 10.38
CA ALA A 76 -7.01 8.51 11.31
C ALA A 76 -5.67 8.11 10.65
N THR A 77 -5.71 7.56 9.42
CA THR A 77 -4.51 7.22 8.63
C THR A 77 -3.62 8.44 8.44
N ARG A 78 -4.21 9.58 8.06
CA ARG A 78 -3.44 10.84 7.88
C ARG A 78 -2.76 11.26 9.17
N ARG A 79 -3.43 11.18 10.32
CA ARG A 79 -2.85 11.55 11.63
C ARG A 79 -1.76 10.59 12.09
N LEU A 80 -1.96 9.28 11.90
CA LEU A 80 -0.97 8.25 12.22
C LEU A 80 0.33 8.45 11.42
N LEU A 81 0.20 8.91 10.18
CA LEU A 81 1.31 9.01 9.24
C LEU A 81 1.82 10.45 9.02
N ALA A 82 1.21 11.46 9.66
CA ALA A 82 1.63 12.87 9.58
C ALA A 82 2.95 13.16 10.31
N ARG A 83 3.40 12.27 11.20
CA ARG A 83 4.72 12.38 11.83
C ARG A 83 5.78 11.99 10.81
N ASP A 84 6.53 12.98 10.36
CA ASP A 84 7.55 12.87 9.33
C ASP A 84 8.41 11.60 9.47
N HIS A 85 8.40 10.80 8.39
CA HIS A 85 9.40 9.78 8.04
C HIS A 85 9.90 8.86 9.16
N ASP A 86 9.10 8.62 10.18
CA ASP A 86 9.44 7.65 11.21
C ASP A 86 9.33 6.23 10.61
N ALA A 87 10.47 5.55 10.50
CA ALA A 87 10.53 4.17 10.03
C ALA A 87 9.71 3.22 10.94
N THR A 88 9.34 3.67 12.15
CA THR A 88 8.55 2.93 13.13
C THR A 88 7.04 3.15 12.99
N ALA A 89 6.59 4.10 12.18
CA ALA A 89 5.17 4.33 12.00
C ALA A 89 4.46 3.10 11.39
N PRO A 90 3.28 2.72 11.90
CA PRO A 90 2.57 1.51 11.47
C PRO A 90 2.21 1.55 10.00
N ARG A 91 2.06 0.40 9.38
CA ARG A 91 1.50 0.29 8.03
C ARG A 91 0.00 0.15 8.13
N VAL A 92 -0.72 0.90 7.32
CA VAL A 92 -2.18 0.92 7.36
C VAL A 92 -2.75 0.13 6.20
N LEU A 93 -3.51 -0.92 6.51
CA LEU A 93 -4.33 -1.69 5.58
C LEU A 93 -5.77 -1.26 5.74
N ILE A 94 -6.31 -0.59 4.74
CA ILE A 94 -7.70 -0.15 4.74
C ILE A 94 -8.62 -1.35 4.45
N LEU A 95 -9.69 -1.48 5.23
CA LEU A 95 -10.76 -2.45 5.03
C LEU A 95 -12.07 -1.70 4.76
N THR A 96 -12.86 -2.16 3.78
CA THR A 96 -14.16 -1.56 3.46
C THR A 96 -15.17 -2.59 2.98
N THR A 97 -16.46 -2.28 3.11
CA THR A 97 -17.54 -3.16 2.66
C THR A 97 -17.96 -2.92 1.21
N PHE A 98 -17.90 -1.68 0.71
CA PHE A 98 -18.38 -1.30 -0.63
C PHE A 98 -17.71 -0.01 -1.14
N ASP A 99 -17.87 0.26 -2.47
CA ASP A 99 -17.40 1.44 -3.20
C ASP A 99 -15.91 1.74 -3.06
N LEU A 100 -15.15 0.86 -3.72
CA LEU A 100 -13.70 0.94 -3.86
C LEU A 100 -13.23 2.29 -4.45
N ASP A 101 -14.02 2.91 -5.31
CA ASP A 101 -13.52 3.93 -6.21
C ASP A 101 -13.35 5.31 -5.51
N GLU A 102 -14.23 5.69 -4.61
CA GLU A 102 -14.18 7.01 -3.95
C GLU A 102 -13.09 7.10 -2.87
N TYR A 103 -12.92 6.03 -2.10
CA TYR A 103 -12.05 6.03 -0.91
C TYR A 103 -10.63 5.54 -1.16
N VAL A 104 -10.41 4.65 -2.14
CA VAL A 104 -9.09 4.05 -2.42
C VAL A 104 -8.04 5.14 -2.66
N PHE A 105 -8.36 6.08 -3.55
CA PHE A 105 -7.45 7.19 -3.87
C PHE A 105 -7.12 8.04 -2.65
N THR A 106 -8.14 8.46 -1.91
CA THR A 106 -7.97 9.34 -0.74
C THR A 106 -7.21 8.64 0.38
N ALA A 107 -7.47 7.33 0.58
CA ALA A 107 -6.76 6.52 1.56
C ALA A 107 -5.28 6.35 1.22
N LEU A 108 -4.96 6.06 -0.04
CA LEU A 108 -3.56 5.92 -0.47
C LEU A 108 -2.82 7.26 -0.42
N ARG A 109 -3.46 8.38 -0.78
CA ARG A 109 -2.89 9.73 -0.58
C ARG A 109 -2.70 10.07 0.89
N ALA A 110 -3.55 9.54 1.78
CA ALA A 110 -3.35 9.67 3.23
C ALA A 110 -2.17 8.83 3.74
N GLY A 111 -1.62 7.92 2.93
CA GLY A 111 -0.45 7.11 3.25
C GLY A 111 -0.75 5.62 3.46
N ALA A 112 -1.97 5.14 3.21
CA ALA A 112 -2.30 3.72 3.34
C ALA A 112 -1.37 2.85 2.49
N SER A 113 -0.95 1.71 3.06
CA SER A 113 -0.04 0.74 2.43
C SER A 113 -0.78 -0.30 1.59
N GLY A 114 -2.09 -0.43 1.78
CA GLY A 114 -2.92 -1.39 1.06
C GLY A 114 -4.41 -1.16 1.30
N PHE A 115 -5.21 -1.93 0.55
CA PHE A 115 -6.65 -1.85 0.56
C PHE A 115 -7.26 -3.23 0.29
N LEU A 116 -8.23 -3.65 1.10
CA LEU A 116 -8.98 -4.88 0.92
C LEU A 116 -10.48 -4.68 1.18
N LEU A 117 -11.27 -5.59 0.65
CA LEU A 117 -12.68 -5.69 1.00
C LEU A 117 -12.83 -6.48 2.31
N LYS A 118 -13.84 -6.14 3.13
CA LYS A 118 -14.14 -6.88 4.37
C LYS A 118 -14.63 -8.31 4.13
N ASP A 119 -15.10 -8.62 2.90
CA ASP A 119 -15.49 -9.95 2.44
C ASP A 119 -14.32 -10.75 1.84
N THR A 120 -13.11 -10.22 1.87
CA THR A 120 -11.89 -10.93 1.46
C THR A 120 -11.75 -12.24 2.24
N PRO A 121 -11.44 -13.37 1.57
CA PRO A 121 -11.20 -14.63 2.24
C PRO A 121 -10.18 -14.52 3.39
N PRO A 122 -10.38 -15.23 4.51
CA PRO A 122 -9.50 -15.18 5.67
C PRO A 122 -8.01 -15.37 5.35
N ASP A 123 -7.68 -16.35 4.51
CA ASP A 123 -6.28 -16.63 4.13
C ASP A 123 -5.63 -15.51 3.34
N ASP A 124 -6.42 -14.81 2.51
CA ASP A 124 -5.95 -13.67 1.74
C ASP A 124 -5.70 -12.45 2.65
N LEU A 125 -6.56 -12.23 3.66
CA LEU A 125 -6.34 -11.19 4.67
C LEU A 125 -5.07 -11.45 5.48
N LEU A 126 -4.85 -12.68 5.94
CA LEU A 126 -3.64 -13.06 6.69
C LEU A 126 -2.37 -12.91 5.83
N THR A 127 -2.47 -13.26 4.55
CA THR A 127 -1.38 -13.05 3.58
C THR A 127 -1.11 -11.56 3.38
N ALA A 128 -2.16 -10.75 3.25
CA ALA A 128 -2.06 -9.31 3.13
C ALA A 128 -1.33 -8.67 4.33
N ILE A 129 -1.68 -9.07 5.54
CA ILE A 129 -1.02 -8.58 6.77
C ILE A 129 0.49 -8.89 6.72
N ARG A 130 0.89 -10.12 6.33
CA ARG A 130 2.32 -10.49 6.23
C ARG A 130 3.06 -9.67 5.19
N VAL A 131 2.48 -9.51 4.01
CA VAL A 131 3.05 -8.75 2.89
C VAL A 131 3.28 -7.29 3.30
N ILE A 132 2.26 -6.68 3.91
CA ILE A 132 2.34 -5.29 4.36
C ILE A 132 3.34 -5.12 5.50
N ALA A 133 3.37 -6.03 6.48
CA ALA A 133 4.35 -6.00 7.56
C ALA A 133 5.79 -6.11 7.04
N ALA A 134 6.02 -6.88 5.98
CA ALA A 134 7.32 -6.99 5.31
C ALA A 134 7.73 -5.74 4.51
N GLY A 135 6.88 -4.72 4.44
CA GLY A 135 7.16 -3.50 3.68
C GLY A 135 6.82 -3.58 2.20
N GLU A 136 6.20 -4.67 1.78
CA GLU A 136 5.69 -4.80 0.44
C GLU A 136 4.25 -4.24 0.41
N ALA A 137 3.90 -3.42 -0.59
CA ALA A 137 2.53 -2.93 -0.72
C ALA A 137 1.64 -4.00 -1.36
N LEU A 138 0.50 -4.23 -0.77
CA LEU A 138 -0.52 -5.10 -1.34
C LEU A 138 -1.51 -4.25 -2.16
N LEU A 139 -1.14 -3.95 -3.37
CA LEU A 139 -2.08 -3.49 -4.38
C LEU A 139 -2.32 -4.64 -5.35
N ALA A 140 -3.48 -5.31 -5.22
CA ALA A 140 -3.89 -6.27 -6.23
C ALA A 140 -3.86 -5.58 -7.61
N PRO A 141 -3.44 -6.27 -8.69
CA PRO A 141 -3.39 -5.66 -10.03
C PRO A 141 -4.73 -5.04 -10.47
N SER A 142 -5.85 -5.57 -9.97
CA SER A 142 -7.19 -5.01 -10.18
C SER A 142 -7.37 -3.66 -9.47
N VAL A 143 -6.91 -3.53 -8.23
CA VAL A 143 -6.95 -2.28 -7.45
C VAL A 143 -6.02 -1.24 -8.08
N THR A 144 -4.83 -1.64 -8.50
CA THR A 144 -3.90 -0.73 -9.20
C THR A 144 -4.50 -0.22 -10.51
N ARG A 145 -5.10 -1.09 -11.33
CA ARG A 145 -5.76 -0.67 -12.57
C ARG A 145 -6.94 0.28 -12.33
N ARG A 146 -7.73 0.06 -11.28
CA ARG A 146 -8.82 0.95 -10.88
C ARG A 146 -8.31 2.30 -10.41
N LEU A 147 -7.27 2.33 -9.59
CA LEU A 147 -6.55 3.55 -9.23
C LEU A 147 -6.12 4.34 -10.47
N ILE A 148 -5.55 3.64 -11.44
CA ILE A 148 -5.14 4.23 -12.73
C ILE A 148 -6.32 4.89 -13.44
N ALA A 149 -7.45 4.20 -13.55
CA ALA A 149 -8.63 4.73 -14.19
C ALA A 149 -9.20 5.97 -13.46
N GLU A 150 -9.22 5.95 -12.13
CA GLU A 150 -9.68 7.04 -11.29
C GLU A 150 -8.76 8.28 -11.39
N PHE A 151 -7.45 8.07 -11.43
CA PHE A 151 -6.47 9.13 -11.68
C PHE A 151 -6.67 9.76 -13.07
N ALA A 152 -6.88 8.93 -14.09
CA ALA A 152 -7.09 9.40 -15.45
C ALA A 152 -8.43 10.17 -15.63
N ALA A 153 -9.44 9.84 -14.81
CA ALA A 153 -10.76 10.47 -14.86
C ALA A 153 -10.84 11.79 -14.09
N ARG A 154 -9.94 12.04 -13.13
CA ARG A 154 -9.93 13.31 -12.38
C ARG A 154 -9.07 14.34 -13.10
N PRO A 155 -9.66 15.49 -13.52
CA PRO A 155 -8.85 16.61 -14.00
C PRO A 155 -7.92 17.03 -12.86
N GLU A 156 -6.61 16.95 -13.06
CA GLU A 156 -5.68 17.60 -12.13
C GLU A 156 -6.07 19.08 -12.03
N PRO A 157 -6.23 19.64 -10.82
CA PRO A 157 -6.30 21.08 -10.70
C PRO A 157 -5.01 21.64 -11.32
N ALA A 158 -5.13 22.47 -12.35
CA ALA A 158 -4.02 23.03 -13.13
C ALA A 158 -2.97 23.79 -12.27
N SER A 159 -3.15 23.87 -10.96
CA SER A 159 -2.34 24.59 -9.99
C SER A 159 -1.66 23.72 -8.93
N SER A 160 -1.78 22.40 -8.94
CA SER A 160 -1.05 21.56 -7.97
C SER A 160 0.41 21.42 -8.42
N PRO A 161 1.40 21.77 -7.57
CA PRO A 161 2.80 21.56 -7.93
C PRO A 161 3.05 20.07 -8.14
N ARG A 162 3.54 19.70 -9.34
CA ARG A 162 3.91 18.31 -9.64
C ARG A 162 4.99 17.85 -8.67
N ARG A 163 4.86 16.60 -8.18
CA ARG A 163 5.88 16.00 -7.32
C ARG A 163 7.22 15.94 -8.07
N SER A 164 8.26 16.51 -7.46
CA SER A 164 9.60 16.52 -8.06
C SER A 164 10.21 15.12 -8.08
N LEU A 165 10.74 14.71 -9.22
CA LEU A 165 11.56 13.52 -9.38
C LEU A 165 13.06 13.85 -9.41
N ALA A 166 13.48 14.91 -8.73
CA ALA A 166 14.89 15.28 -8.62
C ALA A 166 15.70 14.13 -7.98
N GLY A 167 16.84 13.81 -8.58
CA GLY A 167 17.70 12.71 -8.14
C GLY A 167 17.27 11.30 -8.57
N VAL A 168 16.11 11.15 -9.22
CA VAL A 168 15.69 9.88 -9.83
C VAL A 168 16.34 9.74 -11.20
N THR A 169 17.10 8.67 -11.43
CA THR A 169 17.76 8.38 -12.74
C THR A 169 16.75 7.97 -13.80
N ASP A 170 17.12 8.04 -15.09
CA ASP A 170 16.22 7.64 -16.18
C ASP A 170 15.77 6.18 -16.03
N ARG A 171 16.66 5.27 -15.62
CA ARG A 171 16.31 3.86 -15.40
C ARG A 171 15.33 3.69 -14.23
N GLU A 172 15.49 4.45 -13.17
CA GLU A 172 14.55 4.47 -12.06
C GLU A 172 13.20 5.08 -12.48
N ARG A 173 13.18 6.09 -13.37
CA ARG A 173 11.94 6.65 -13.95
C ARG A 173 11.18 5.60 -14.77
N GLU A 174 11.88 4.81 -15.60
CA GLU A 174 11.25 3.71 -16.33
C GLU A 174 10.62 2.68 -15.39
N VAL A 175 11.33 2.28 -14.33
CA VAL A 175 10.82 1.37 -13.31
C VAL A 175 9.63 1.99 -12.58
N LEU A 176 9.69 3.28 -12.21
CA LEU A 176 8.60 3.99 -11.54
C LEU A 176 7.35 4.08 -12.43
N ALA A 177 7.52 4.34 -13.72
CA ALA A 177 6.40 4.36 -14.67
C ALA A 177 5.70 2.99 -14.76
N LEU A 178 6.46 1.90 -14.79
CA LEU A 178 5.91 0.54 -14.82
C LEU A 178 5.24 0.16 -13.49
N ILE A 179 5.77 0.63 -12.36
CA ILE A 179 5.12 0.52 -11.05
C ILE A 179 3.77 1.26 -11.07
N GLY A 180 3.75 2.49 -11.58
CA GLY A 180 2.54 3.29 -11.73
C GLY A 180 1.50 2.65 -12.64
N ARG A 181 1.90 1.79 -13.58
CA ARG A 181 1.02 0.97 -14.43
C ARG A 181 0.59 -0.34 -13.77
N GLY A 182 1.02 -0.62 -12.55
CA GLY A 182 0.62 -1.79 -11.77
C GLY A 182 1.39 -3.07 -12.06
N LEU A 183 2.54 -3.02 -12.77
CA LEU A 183 3.33 -4.20 -13.04
C LEU A 183 4.04 -4.69 -11.77
N SER A 184 4.09 -6.00 -11.55
CA SER A 184 4.89 -6.64 -10.51
C SER A 184 6.40 -6.55 -10.82
N ASN A 185 7.26 -6.83 -9.83
CA ASN A 185 8.71 -6.87 -10.06
C ASN A 185 9.12 -7.92 -11.12
N GLY A 186 8.38 -9.04 -11.21
CA GLY A 186 8.59 -10.05 -12.24
C GLY A 186 8.25 -9.55 -13.65
N GLU A 187 7.09 -8.90 -13.80
CA GLU A 187 6.65 -8.31 -15.07
C GLU A 187 7.57 -7.16 -15.51
N ILE A 188 8.03 -6.31 -14.58
CA ILE A 188 9.02 -5.25 -14.84
C ILE A 188 10.34 -5.87 -15.30
N ALA A 189 10.80 -6.94 -14.65
CA ALA A 189 12.03 -7.64 -15.02
C ALA A 189 11.96 -8.19 -16.45
N LEU A 190 10.84 -8.79 -16.83
CA LEU A 190 10.58 -9.26 -18.21
C LEU A 190 10.53 -8.09 -19.20
N HIS A 191 9.79 -7.03 -18.86
CA HIS A 191 9.62 -5.86 -19.73
C HIS A 191 10.92 -5.12 -20.01
N LEU A 192 11.80 -5.00 -19.01
CA LEU A 192 13.06 -4.26 -19.10
C LEU A 192 14.27 -5.16 -19.38
N HIS A 193 14.07 -6.47 -19.59
CA HIS A 193 15.13 -7.48 -19.76
C HIS A 193 16.17 -7.46 -18.63
N LEU A 194 15.70 -7.40 -17.38
CA LEU A 194 16.52 -7.37 -16.17
C LEU A 194 16.30 -8.63 -15.31
N ALA A 195 17.28 -8.89 -14.42
CA ALA A 195 17.03 -9.83 -13.32
C ALA A 195 16.05 -9.22 -12.30
N GLN A 196 15.18 -10.05 -11.71
CA GLN A 196 14.22 -9.60 -10.69
C GLN A 196 14.90 -8.96 -9.46
N ALA A 197 16.10 -9.44 -9.10
CA ALA A 197 16.90 -8.85 -8.03
C ALA A 197 17.32 -7.41 -8.35
N THR A 198 17.64 -7.12 -9.63
CA THR A 198 17.97 -5.77 -10.10
C THR A 198 16.77 -4.83 -9.98
N VAL A 199 15.56 -5.31 -10.35
CA VAL A 199 14.32 -4.55 -10.19
C VAL A 199 14.07 -4.24 -8.71
N LYS A 200 14.23 -5.24 -7.81
CA LYS A 200 14.12 -5.01 -6.34
C LYS A 200 15.08 -3.91 -5.88
N THR A 201 16.30 -3.88 -6.37
CA THR A 201 17.28 -2.83 -6.06
C THR A 201 16.81 -1.45 -6.52
N HIS A 202 16.28 -1.32 -7.74
CA HIS A 202 15.72 -0.06 -8.23
C HIS A 202 14.52 0.39 -7.41
N VAL A 203 13.62 -0.53 -7.04
CA VAL A 203 12.47 -0.23 -6.15
C VAL A 203 12.96 0.29 -4.80
N GLY A 204 13.92 -0.37 -4.16
CA GLY A 204 14.49 0.10 -2.88
C GLY A 204 15.11 1.51 -2.97
N ARG A 205 15.82 1.80 -4.08
CA ARG A 205 16.37 3.15 -4.32
C ARG A 205 15.28 4.19 -4.54
N LEU A 206 14.22 3.85 -5.26
CA LEU A 206 13.07 4.72 -5.46
C LEU A 206 12.36 5.04 -4.15
N LEU A 207 12.12 4.02 -3.30
CA LEU A 207 11.55 4.22 -1.97
C LEU A 207 12.38 5.24 -1.16
N ALA A 208 13.69 5.07 -1.13
CA ALA A 208 14.59 5.99 -0.42
C ALA A 208 14.59 7.41 -1.01
N LYS A 209 14.73 7.56 -2.34
CA LYS A 209 14.84 8.86 -3.02
C LYS A 209 13.54 9.67 -3.01
N LEU A 210 12.40 8.99 -3.08
CA LEU A 210 11.08 9.62 -3.08
C LEU A 210 10.46 9.69 -1.69
N TYR A 211 11.20 9.25 -0.66
CA TYR A 211 10.68 9.16 0.72
C TYR A 211 9.35 8.40 0.76
N ALA A 212 9.23 7.36 -0.05
CA ALA A 212 8.06 6.52 -0.12
C ALA A 212 8.20 5.35 0.85
N ARG A 213 7.18 5.07 1.65
CA ARG A 213 7.21 4.03 2.70
C ARG A 213 7.06 2.64 2.12
N ASP A 214 6.36 2.52 1.01
CA ASP A 214 6.04 1.28 0.34
C ASP A 214 5.74 1.50 -1.15
N ARG A 215 5.44 0.41 -1.84
CA ARG A 215 5.14 0.44 -3.28
C ARG A 215 3.87 1.23 -3.62
N ALA A 216 2.87 1.27 -2.73
CA ALA A 216 1.65 2.05 -2.96
C ALA A 216 1.98 3.53 -3.08
N GLN A 217 2.89 4.01 -2.24
CA GLN A 217 3.38 5.39 -2.29
C GLN A 217 4.20 5.69 -3.55
N LEU A 218 4.87 4.70 -4.14
CA LEU A 218 5.52 4.84 -5.45
C LEU A 218 4.48 4.99 -6.58
N VAL A 219 3.35 4.27 -6.51
CA VAL A 219 2.24 4.45 -7.47
C VAL A 219 1.72 5.89 -7.40
N ILE A 220 1.46 6.40 -6.19
CA ILE A 220 1.03 7.79 -5.99
C ILE A 220 2.07 8.77 -6.55
N ALA A 221 3.36 8.56 -6.25
CA ALA A 221 4.45 9.41 -6.73
C ALA A 221 4.55 9.44 -8.27
N ALA A 222 4.36 8.30 -8.94
CA ALA A 222 4.34 8.22 -10.40
C ALA A 222 3.22 9.07 -11.02
N TYR A 223 2.05 9.10 -10.36
CA TYR A 223 0.91 9.93 -10.78
C TYR A 223 1.15 11.40 -10.51
N GLU A 224 1.46 11.76 -9.27
CA GLU A 224 1.65 13.15 -8.85
C GLU A 224 2.81 13.84 -9.58
N SER A 225 3.77 13.07 -10.11
CA SER A 225 4.84 13.60 -10.96
C SER A 225 4.42 13.86 -12.42
N GLY A 226 3.26 13.36 -12.85
CA GLY A 226 2.82 13.41 -14.25
C GLY A 226 3.54 12.42 -15.18
N LEU A 227 4.37 11.51 -14.63
CA LEU A 227 5.19 10.58 -15.41
C LEU A 227 4.37 9.64 -16.31
N LEU A 228 3.10 9.40 -15.95
CA LEU A 228 2.21 8.51 -16.70
C LEU A 228 1.43 9.25 -17.80
N ASN A 229 1.36 10.57 -17.75
CA ASN A 229 0.65 11.41 -18.72
C ASN A 229 1.54 11.77 -19.93
N ASP A 230 2.86 11.74 -19.78
CA ASP A 230 3.81 12.15 -20.81
C ASP A 230 4.06 11.09 -21.92
N GLN A 231 3.47 9.90 -21.79
CA GLN A 231 3.54 8.86 -22.81
C GLN A 231 2.22 8.82 -23.61
N GLY A 232 2.01 9.79 -24.48
CA GLY A 232 1.02 9.71 -25.55
C GLY A 232 1.18 8.41 -26.34
N PRO A 233 0.15 7.98 -27.12
CA PRO A 233 0.20 6.70 -27.83
C PRO A 233 1.45 6.68 -28.71
N ALA A 234 2.28 5.64 -28.52
CA ALA A 234 3.43 5.38 -29.38
C ALA A 234 2.96 5.47 -30.83
N SER A 235 3.45 6.47 -31.54
CA SER A 235 3.26 6.62 -32.97
C SER A 235 3.82 5.36 -33.64
N SER A 236 2.93 4.44 -33.96
CA SER A 236 3.18 3.36 -34.90
C SER A 236 3.41 3.98 -36.28
N SER A 237 4.65 4.35 -36.57
CA SER A 237 5.10 4.58 -37.93
C SER A 237 5.18 3.21 -38.63
N LEU A 238 4.04 2.72 -39.07
CA LEU A 238 4.01 1.75 -40.17
C LEU A 238 4.45 2.48 -41.42
N GLY A 239 5.77 2.33 -41.74
CA GLY A 239 6.29 2.67 -43.02
C GLY A 239 5.61 1.81 -44.08
N VAL A 240 4.74 2.46 -44.84
CA VAL A 240 4.24 1.93 -46.11
C VAL A 240 5.41 1.94 -47.08
N PHE A 241 5.92 0.77 -47.39
CA PHE A 241 6.70 0.60 -48.61
C PHE A 241 5.74 0.24 -49.75
N ALA A 242 5.65 1.15 -50.68
CA ALA A 242 5.12 0.91 -52.02
C ALA A 242 6.11 0.08 -52.84
#